data_8149d41c62b780ce406b78a50d48c18f
#
_entry.id   8149d41c62b780ce406b78a50d48c18f
#
_cell.length_a   1.000
_cell.length_b   1.000
_cell.length_c   1.000
_cell.angle_alpha   90.00
_cell.angle_beta   90.00
_cell.angle_gamma   90.00
#
_symmetry.space_group_name_H-M   'P 1'
#
loop_
_entity.id
_entity.type
_entity.pdbx_description
1 polymer ?
#
loop_
_entity_poly.entity_id
_entity_poly.type
_entity_poly.pdbx_seq_one_letter_code
_entity_poly.pdbx_strand_id
1 'polypeptide(L)'
;MPSLPPSTPDPRNALRAELRQRRRDLPAAARIDAADHLAARLLALPFAPQRGHVAGYWAMDGEIALHRWQLTLPDTVTYCLPVLHENVLRFAPWRPGQALRQNRFGIPEPDLDPADTLDAGAMDLVVTPLVGFDAQGGRLGMGGGWYDRSFAFRHDRPAPPWLVGAAFAVQQVDALAVASWDVAVDAICTEADTFFASHVTA
;
A
#
# COMPACT_ATOMS: atom_id res chain seq x y z
N MET A 1 -40.43 -8.93 18.45
CA MET A 1 -39.15 -8.26 18.11
C MET A 1 -39.08 -8.23 16.60
N PRO A 2 -39.12 -7.05 15.93
CA PRO A 2 -38.92 -7.00 14.49
C PRO A 2 -37.44 -7.31 14.21
N SER A 3 -37.18 -8.31 13.38
CA SER A 3 -35.86 -8.62 12.85
C SER A 3 -35.37 -7.47 11.97
N LEU A 4 -34.18 -6.96 12.26
CA LEU A 4 -33.48 -6.00 11.39
C LEU A 4 -33.38 -6.60 9.97
N PRO A 5 -33.67 -5.79 8.92
CA PRO A 5 -33.49 -6.24 7.55
C PRO A 5 -32.00 -6.64 7.33
N PRO A 6 -31.73 -7.66 6.51
CA PRO A 6 -30.36 -8.02 6.16
C PRO A 6 -29.66 -6.79 5.54
N SER A 7 -28.50 -6.45 6.07
CA SER A 7 -27.67 -5.37 5.52
C SER A 7 -27.36 -5.67 4.06
N THR A 8 -27.70 -4.76 3.17
CA THR A 8 -27.34 -4.86 1.74
C THR A 8 -25.81 -5.06 1.64
N PRO A 9 -25.35 -6.08 0.93
CA PRO A 9 -23.90 -6.29 0.79
C PRO A 9 -23.25 -5.05 0.18
N ASP A 10 -22.15 -4.58 0.79
CA ASP A 10 -21.36 -3.47 0.23
C ASP A 10 -20.98 -3.82 -1.22
N PRO A 11 -21.40 -3.04 -2.23
CA PRO A 11 -21.11 -3.33 -3.65
C PRO A 11 -19.60 -3.40 -3.92
N ARG A 12 -18.77 -2.75 -3.10
CA ARG A 12 -17.31 -2.87 -3.18
C ARG A 12 -16.81 -4.29 -2.86
N ASN A 13 -17.57 -5.13 -2.13
CA ASN A 13 -17.12 -6.49 -1.79
C ASN A 13 -17.07 -7.41 -3.01
N ALA A 14 -18.03 -7.30 -3.92
CA ALA A 14 -18.03 -8.04 -5.18
C ALA A 14 -16.81 -7.64 -6.05
N LEU A 15 -16.58 -6.34 -6.18
CA LEU A 15 -15.43 -5.81 -6.91
C LEU A 15 -14.09 -6.23 -6.28
N ARG A 16 -13.98 -6.19 -4.94
CA ARG A 16 -12.79 -6.71 -4.24
C ARG A 16 -12.53 -8.17 -4.57
N ALA A 17 -13.56 -9.01 -4.56
CA ALA A 17 -13.43 -10.43 -4.86
C ALA A 17 -12.94 -10.66 -6.31
N GLU A 18 -13.51 -9.95 -7.27
CA GLU A 18 -13.13 -10.01 -8.68
C GLU A 18 -11.67 -9.58 -8.90
N LEU A 19 -11.28 -8.41 -8.41
CA LEU A 19 -9.93 -7.88 -8.62
C LEU A 19 -8.84 -8.70 -7.91
N ARG A 20 -9.16 -9.26 -6.74
CA ARG A 20 -8.29 -10.23 -6.08
C ARG A 20 -8.14 -11.51 -6.90
N GLN A 21 -9.19 -11.96 -7.59
CA GLN A 21 -9.09 -13.10 -8.47
C GLN A 21 -8.22 -12.77 -9.69
N ARG A 22 -8.42 -11.63 -10.36
CA ARG A 22 -7.60 -11.21 -11.50
C ARG A 22 -6.09 -11.23 -11.16
N ARG A 23 -5.68 -10.70 -10.00
CA ARG A 23 -4.26 -10.72 -9.62
C ARG A 23 -3.73 -12.11 -9.26
N ARG A 24 -4.58 -13.01 -8.70
CA ARG A 24 -4.19 -14.38 -8.41
C ARG A 24 -4.03 -15.24 -9.65
N ASP A 25 -4.77 -14.93 -10.69
CA ASP A 25 -4.72 -15.65 -11.97
C ASP A 25 -3.45 -15.31 -12.79
N LEU A 26 -2.68 -14.29 -12.38
CA LEU A 26 -1.41 -13.97 -13.03
C LEU A 26 -0.41 -15.11 -12.85
N PRO A 27 0.26 -15.56 -13.94
CA PRO A 27 1.31 -16.55 -13.87
C PRO A 27 2.46 -16.12 -12.93
N ALA A 28 3.11 -17.08 -12.29
CA ALA A 28 4.20 -16.79 -11.36
C ALA A 28 5.34 -15.99 -12.02
N ALA A 29 5.71 -16.32 -13.25
CA ALA A 29 6.73 -15.59 -14.03
C ALA A 29 6.33 -14.12 -14.22
N ALA A 30 5.08 -13.85 -14.65
CA ALA A 30 4.59 -12.48 -14.82
C ALA A 30 4.62 -11.67 -13.51
N ARG A 31 4.34 -12.30 -12.36
CA ARG A 31 4.43 -11.64 -11.04
C ARG A 31 5.86 -11.32 -10.64
N ILE A 32 6.84 -12.16 -11.01
CA ILE A 32 8.26 -11.91 -10.77
C ILE A 32 8.73 -10.73 -11.61
N ASP A 33 8.46 -10.75 -12.91
CA ASP A 33 8.82 -9.67 -13.84
C ASP A 33 8.16 -8.34 -13.44
N ALA A 34 6.91 -8.39 -12.99
CA ALA A 34 6.17 -7.22 -12.52
C ALA A 34 6.84 -6.58 -11.29
N ALA A 35 7.40 -7.36 -10.37
CA ALA A 35 8.10 -6.83 -9.21
C ALA A 35 9.36 -6.04 -9.59
N ASP A 36 10.09 -6.46 -10.63
CA ASP A 36 11.26 -5.74 -11.16
C ASP A 36 10.85 -4.42 -11.83
N HIS A 37 9.81 -4.43 -12.66
CA HIS A 37 9.29 -3.23 -13.30
C HIS A 37 8.72 -2.24 -12.29
N LEU A 38 7.96 -2.71 -11.30
CA LEU A 38 7.45 -1.86 -10.21
C LEU A 38 8.59 -1.21 -9.44
N ALA A 39 9.65 -1.95 -9.11
CA ALA A 39 10.82 -1.40 -8.40
C ALA A 39 11.46 -0.25 -9.19
N ALA A 40 11.65 -0.44 -10.50
CA ALA A 40 12.19 0.61 -11.37
C ALA A 40 11.31 1.87 -11.37
N ARG A 41 9.98 1.73 -11.42
CA ARG A 41 9.05 2.87 -11.38
C ARG A 41 9.06 3.59 -10.04
N LEU A 42 9.09 2.85 -8.93
CA LEU A 42 9.17 3.44 -7.58
C LEU A 42 10.46 4.25 -7.38
N LEU A 43 11.59 3.77 -7.93
CA LEU A 43 12.87 4.48 -7.88
C LEU A 43 12.91 5.70 -8.80
N ALA A 44 12.13 5.69 -9.88
CA ALA A 44 12.05 6.79 -10.85
C ALA A 44 11.05 7.88 -10.45
N LEU A 45 10.32 7.75 -9.33
CA LEU A 45 9.41 8.79 -8.86
C LEU A 45 10.19 10.10 -8.59
N PRO A 46 9.67 11.27 -8.99
CA PRO A 46 10.35 12.54 -8.80
C PRO A 46 10.60 12.89 -7.32
N PHE A 47 9.84 12.26 -6.44
CA PHE A 47 9.94 12.38 -4.98
C PHE A 47 10.49 11.12 -4.31
N ALA A 48 11.15 10.21 -5.05
CA ALA A 48 11.76 9.01 -4.45
C ALA A 48 12.86 9.42 -3.46
N PRO A 49 12.76 9.05 -2.17
CA PRO A 49 13.71 9.47 -1.16
C PRO A 49 15.10 8.89 -1.40
N GLN A 50 16.13 9.73 -1.25
CA GLN A 50 17.54 9.33 -1.28
C GLN A 50 18.10 9.07 0.12
N ARG A 51 17.33 9.34 1.17
CA ARG A 51 17.64 9.13 2.60
C ARG A 51 16.35 9.17 3.41
N GLY A 52 16.41 8.75 4.67
CA GLY A 52 15.27 8.77 5.60
C GLY A 52 14.53 7.46 5.63
N HIS A 53 13.21 7.49 5.84
CA HIS A 53 12.41 6.30 6.09
C HIS A 53 11.39 6.08 4.98
N VAL A 54 11.41 4.89 4.40
CA VAL A 54 10.35 4.47 3.47
C VAL A 54 9.65 3.24 4.02
N ALA A 55 8.36 3.16 3.81
CA ALA A 55 7.60 1.98 4.19
C ALA A 55 7.08 1.23 2.96
N GLY A 56 7.20 -0.08 3.00
CA GLY A 56 6.49 -0.98 2.11
C GLY A 56 5.45 -1.80 2.86
N TYR A 57 5.16 -2.98 2.33
CA TYR A 57 4.27 -3.94 2.95
C TYR A 57 4.78 -5.36 2.71
N TRP A 58 4.32 -6.30 3.53
CA TRP A 58 4.53 -7.72 3.29
C TRP A 58 3.43 -8.22 2.33
N ALA A 59 3.82 -8.61 1.11
CA ALA A 59 2.87 -9.00 0.08
C ALA A 59 2.13 -10.28 0.46
N MET A 60 0.80 -10.21 0.51
CA MET A 60 -0.11 -11.30 0.83
C MET A 60 -1.12 -11.50 -0.30
N ASP A 61 -1.76 -12.69 -0.34
CA ASP A 61 -2.88 -12.95 -1.25
C ASP A 61 -2.60 -12.58 -2.73
N GLY A 62 -1.37 -12.80 -3.19
CA GLY A 62 -0.95 -12.51 -4.55
C GLY A 62 -0.70 -11.04 -4.86
N GLU A 63 -0.52 -10.18 -3.88
CA GLU A 63 -0.09 -8.78 -4.07
C GLU A 63 1.25 -8.69 -4.80
N ILE A 64 1.46 -7.60 -5.53
CA ILE A 64 2.75 -7.34 -6.18
C ILE A 64 3.83 -7.14 -5.11
N ALA A 65 4.94 -7.84 -5.26
CA ALA A 65 5.97 -7.87 -4.21
C ALA A 65 6.93 -6.68 -4.31
N LEU A 66 7.33 -6.16 -3.14
CA LEU A 66 8.25 -5.01 -3.04
C LEU A 66 9.71 -5.40 -2.78
N HIS A 67 10.05 -6.70 -2.71
CA HIS A 67 11.39 -7.15 -2.35
C HIS A 67 12.49 -6.61 -3.28
N ARG A 68 12.21 -6.47 -4.58
CA ARG A 68 13.17 -5.90 -5.53
C ARG A 68 13.41 -4.42 -5.26
N TRP A 69 12.36 -3.64 -5.00
CA TRP A 69 12.49 -2.25 -4.59
C TRP A 69 13.29 -2.12 -3.29
N GLN A 70 12.95 -2.92 -2.27
CA GLN A 70 13.66 -2.92 -1.00
C GLN A 70 15.18 -3.16 -1.17
N LEU A 71 15.56 -4.14 -2.00
CA LEU A 71 16.96 -4.49 -2.23
C LEU A 71 17.75 -3.47 -3.07
N THR A 72 17.05 -2.57 -3.77
CA THR A 72 17.66 -1.55 -4.64
C THR A 72 17.61 -0.13 -4.03
N LEU A 73 17.06 0.02 -2.83
CA LEU A 73 17.08 1.29 -2.11
C LEU A 73 18.52 1.69 -1.76
N PRO A 74 18.84 3.01 -1.78
CA PRO A 74 20.11 3.50 -1.27
C PRO A 74 20.37 3.08 0.19
N ASP A 75 21.62 2.85 0.57
CA ASP A 75 22.00 2.50 1.95
C ASP A 75 21.64 3.58 2.98
N THR A 76 21.42 4.81 2.53
CA THR A 76 20.97 5.95 3.33
C THR A 76 19.47 5.94 3.62
N VAL A 77 18.72 5.02 3.00
CA VAL A 77 17.27 4.85 3.18
C VAL A 77 17.00 3.67 4.11
N THR A 78 16.21 3.89 5.14
CA THR A 78 15.74 2.84 6.04
C THR A 78 14.39 2.31 5.57
N TYR A 79 14.34 1.03 5.22
CA TYR A 79 13.10 0.36 4.87
C TYR A 79 12.34 -0.07 6.12
N CYS A 80 11.04 0.21 6.16
CA CYS A 80 10.14 -0.12 7.26
C CYS A 80 9.00 -1.03 6.79
N LEU A 81 8.52 -1.87 7.70
CA LEU A 81 7.28 -2.63 7.53
C LEU A 81 6.22 -2.13 8.52
N PRO A 82 4.93 -2.20 8.13
CA PRO A 82 3.84 -1.82 9.02
C PRO A 82 3.67 -2.83 10.16
N VAL A 83 3.37 -2.32 11.34
CA VAL A 83 3.04 -3.07 12.55
C VAL A 83 1.68 -2.59 13.04
N LEU A 84 0.81 -3.52 13.43
CA LEU A 84 -0.49 -3.18 13.99
C LEU A 84 -0.34 -2.59 15.40
N HIS A 85 -0.86 -1.39 15.59
CA HIS A 85 -0.92 -0.75 16.89
C HIS A 85 -2.32 -0.19 17.12
N GLU A 86 -3.04 -0.76 18.10
CA GLU A 86 -4.45 -0.42 18.33
C GLU A 86 -5.30 -0.47 17.06
N ASN A 87 -5.66 0.67 16.49
CA ASN A 87 -6.46 0.82 15.27
C ASN A 87 -5.73 1.53 14.11
N VAL A 88 -4.43 1.79 14.26
CA VAL A 88 -3.56 2.42 13.26
C VAL A 88 -2.33 1.55 12.97
N LEU A 89 -1.57 1.94 11.95
CA LEU A 89 -0.27 1.36 11.64
C LEU A 89 0.84 2.21 12.28
N ARG A 90 1.80 1.55 12.87
CA ARG A 90 3.14 2.07 13.14
C ARG A 90 4.11 1.40 12.17
N PHE A 91 5.32 1.91 12.06
CA PHE A 91 6.29 1.45 11.09
C PHE A 91 7.58 1.05 11.79
N ALA A 92 8.03 -0.17 11.54
CA ALA A 92 9.23 -0.73 12.17
C ALA A 92 10.35 -0.85 11.13
N PRO A 93 11.54 -0.30 11.37
CA PRO A 93 12.72 -0.57 10.55
C PRO A 93 12.94 -2.07 10.43
N TRP A 94 13.14 -2.56 9.20
CA TRP A 94 13.33 -3.97 8.96
C TRP A 94 14.32 -4.24 7.82
N ARG A 95 15.15 -5.26 8.01
CA ARG A 95 16.09 -5.78 6.99
C ARG A 95 15.89 -7.27 6.79
N PRO A 96 16.14 -7.81 5.58
CA PRO A 96 16.10 -9.23 5.34
C PRO A 96 16.92 -10.02 6.37
N GLY A 97 16.30 -11.08 6.91
CA GLY A 97 16.90 -11.92 7.96
C GLY A 97 16.57 -11.51 9.41
N GLN A 98 15.98 -10.35 9.65
CA GLN A 98 15.48 -10.02 10.98
C GLN A 98 14.18 -10.78 11.32
N ALA A 99 13.97 -11.02 12.61
CA ALA A 99 12.82 -11.76 13.10
C ALA A 99 11.49 -11.10 12.74
N LEU A 100 10.52 -11.94 12.38
CA LEU A 100 9.14 -11.57 12.11
C LEU A 100 8.22 -12.41 12.98
N ARG A 101 7.11 -11.82 13.41
CA ARG A 101 5.99 -12.52 14.04
C ARG A 101 4.73 -12.36 13.20
N GLN A 102 3.81 -13.29 13.30
CA GLN A 102 2.49 -13.13 12.66
C GLN A 102 1.58 -12.28 13.54
N ASN A 103 0.95 -11.27 12.93
CA ASN A 103 -0.08 -10.51 13.59
C ASN A 103 -1.43 -11.24 13.58
N ARG A 104 -2.48 -10.63 14.15
CA ARG A 104 -3.84 -11.21 14.24
C ARG A 104 -4.51 -11.53 12.89
N PHE A 105 -3.95 -11.02 11.79
CA PHE A 105 -4.41 -11.31 10.42
C PHE A 105 -3.51 -12.33 9.70
N GLY A 106 -2.53 -12.91 10.40
CA GLY A 106 -1.56 -13.84 9.82
C GLY A 106 -0.51 -13.17 8.93
N ILE A 107 -0.41 -11.83 8.97
CA ILE A 107 0.57 -11.07 8.19
C ILE A 107 1.87 -10.98 9.00
N PRO A 108 3.03 -11.31 8.41
CA PRO A 108 4.31 -11.10 9.06
C PRO A 108 4.58 -9.61 9.35
N GLU A 109 4.95 -9.29 10.56
CA GLU A 109 5.40 -7.97 10.99
C GLU A 109 6.69 -8.09 11.81
N PRO A 110 7.57 -7.07 11.83
CA PRO A 110 8.78 -7.09 12.62
C PRO A 110 8.50 -7.37 14.10
N ASP A 111 9.28 -8.27 14.68
CA ASP A 111 9.18 -8.62 16.10
C ASP A 111 10.03 -7.65 16.92
N LEU A 112 9.50 -6.46 17.17
CA LEU A 112 10.12 -5.36 17.91
C LEU A 112 9.22 -4.89 19.07
N ASP A 113 9.83 -4.20 20.03
CA ASP A 113 9.06 -3.47 21.05
C ASP A 113 8.25 -2.35 20.36
N PRO A 114 6.98 -2.15 20.70
CA PRO A 114 6.20 -1.03 20.19
C PRO A 114 6.88 0.33 20.36
N ALA A 115 7.71 0.52 21.39
CA ALA A 115 8.48 1.74 21.61
C ALA A 115 9.53 2.02 20.50
N ASP A 116 10.02 0.98 19.82
CA ASP A 116 11.00 1.07 18.75
C ASP A 116 10.36 1.30 17.37
N THR A 117 9.05 1.45 17.32
CA THR A 117 8.33 1.72 16.08
C THR A 117 8.14 3.22 15.84
N LEU A 118 8.03 3.61 14.58
CA LEU A 118 7.85 4.99 14.13
C LEU A 118 6.38 5.28 13.81
N ASP A 119 5.97 6.53 14.02
CA ASP A 119 4.65 7.00 13.59
C ASP A 119 4.56 7.16 12.06
N ALA A 120 3.36 7.12 11.52
CA ALA A 120 3.11 7.31 10.09
C ALA A 120 3.67 8.63 9.54
N GLY A 121 3.67 9.69 10.35
CA GLY A 121 4.23 11.00 9.99
C GLY A 121 5.76 11.07 9.94
N ALA A 122 6.47 10.03 10.41
CA ALA A 122 7.92 9.95 10.33
C ALA A 122 8.43 9.32 9.02
N MET A 123 7.53 8.87 8.15
CA MET A 123 7.89 8.32 6.84
C MET A 123 8.07 9.43 5.81
N ASP A 124 9.01 9.25 4.89
CA ASP A 124 9.19 10.11 3.72
C ASP A 124 8.33 9.62 2.55
N LEU A 125 8.21 8.30 2.39
CA LEU A 125 7.40 7.67 1.36
C LEU A 125 6.80 6.36 1.89
N VAL A 126 5.54 6.10 1.55
CA VAL A 126 4.84 4.86 1.92
C VAL A 126 4.21 4.24 0.69
N VAL A 127 4.60 3.00 0.40
CA VAL A 127 3.95 2.19 -0.64
C VAL A 127 2.86 1.36 0.00
N THR A 128 1.61 1.51 -0.49
CA THR A 128 0.43 0.83 0.04
C THR A 128 -0.08 -0.23 -0.95
N PRO A 129 -0.48 -1.43 -0.48
CA PRO A 129 -1.06 -2.42 -1.36
C PRO A 129 -2.49 -2.03 -1.76
N LEU A 130 -2.83 -2.20 -3.04
CA LEU A 130 -4.18 -1.95 -3.55
C LEU A 130 -4.86 -3.25 -3.99
N VAL A 131 -6.18 -3.32 -3.80
CA VAL A 131 -7.03 -4.33 -4.43
C VAL A 131 -7.43 -3.88 -5.83
N GLY A 132 -7.67 -2.58 -6.00
CA GLY A 132 -8.02 -1.97 -7.28
C GLY A 132 -7.74 -0.48 -7.27
N PHE A 133 -7.71 0.10 -8.47
CA PHE A 133 -7.50 1.54 -8.66
C PHE A 133 -8.11 2.01 -9.97
N ASP A 134 -8.29 3.32 -10.11
CA ASP A 134 -8.62 3.98 -11.37
C ASP A 134 -7.52 4.98 -11.78
N ALA A 135 -7.57 5.43 -13.02
CA ALA A 135 -6.58 6.37 -13.57
C ALA A 135 -6.65 7.78 -12.94
N GLN A 136 -7.68 8.08 -12.17
CA GLN A 136 -7.89 9.36 -11.48
C GLN A 136 -7.28 9.36 -10.06
N GLY A 137 -6.68 8.25 -9.64
CA GLY A 137 -6.10 8.10 -8.30
C GLY A 137 -7.07 7.54 -7.25
N GLY A 138 -8.28 7.16 -7.66
CA GLY A 138 -9.18 6.39 -6.82
C GLY A 138 -8.58 5.04 -6.46
N ARG A 139 -8.71 4.62 -5.20
CA ARG A 139 -8.15 3.36 -4.73
C ARG A 139 -9.16 2.52 -3.95
N LEU A 140 -9.04 1.22 -4.10
CA LEU A 140 -9.81 0.22 -3.36
C LEU A 140 -8.85 -0.63 -2.53
N GLY A 141 -8.96 -0.55 -1.21
CA GLY A 141 -8.25 -1.40 -0.28
C GLY A 141 -9.05 -2.63 0.16
N MET A 142 -8.51 -3.41 1.08
CA MET A 142 -9.13 -4.62 1.64
C MET A 142 -10.36 -4.35 2.55
N GLY A 143 -10.69 -3.08 2.81
CA GLY A 143 -11.86 -2.69 3.62
C GLY A 143 -11.58 -2.54 5.12
N GLY A 144 -10.35 -2.76 5.57
CA GLY A 144 -9.99 -2.60 6.98
C GLY A 144 -9.72 -1.15 7.42
N GLY A 145 -9.54 -0.21 6.49
CA GLY A 145 -9.31 1.22 6.74
C GLY A 145 -8.00 1.54 7.48
N TRP A 146 -7.05 0.62 7.53
CA TRP A 146 -5.80 0.79 8.27
C TRP A 146 -4.98 1.97 7.77
N TYR A 147 -4.77 2.05 6.46
CA TYR A 147 -4.03 3.16 5.86
C TYR A 147 -4.79 4.48 5.99
N ASP A 148 -6.13 4.48 5.78
CA ASP A 148 -6.95 5.69 5.90
C ASP A 148 -6.87 6.29 7.30
N ARG A 149 -6.98 5.48 8.35
CA ARG A 149 -6.85 5.96 9.73
C ARG A 149 -5.43 6.42 10.07
N SER A 150 -4.41 5.69 9.60
CA SER A 150 -3.01 6.02 9.90
C SER A 150 -2.54 7.29 9.23
N PHE A 151 -3.09 7.60 8.05
CA PHE A 151 -2.72 8.75 7.23
C PHE A 151 -3.83 9.81 7.15
N ALA A 152 -4.84 9.77 8.04
CA ALA A 152 -5.94 10.75 8.07
C ALA A 152 -5.43 12.21 8.10
N PHE A 153 -4.28 12.46 8.74
CA PHE A 153 -3.67 13.77 8.78
C PHE A 153 -3.27 14.31 7.39
N ARG A 154 -3.19 13.46 6.36
CA ARG A 154 -2.91 13.87 4.97
C ARG A 154 -4.06 14.63 4.33
N HIS A 155 -5.26 14.63 4.90
CA HIS A 155 -6.35 15.52 4.46
C HIS A 155 -6.01 16.98 4.67
N ASP A 156 -5.24 17.31 5.72
CA ASP A 156 -4.92 18.69 6.13
C ASP A 156 -3.46 19.05 5.93
N ARG A 157 -2.61 18.07 5.65
CA ARG A 157 -1.15 18.28 5.49
C ARG A 157 -0.65 17.72 4.16
N PRO A 158 0.17 18.49 3.42
CA PRO A 158 0.82 17.99 2.20
C PRO A 158 1.88 16.93 2.51
N ALA A 159 2.40 16.26 1.46
CA ALA A 159 3.56 15.39 1.58
C ALA A 159 4.81 16.15 2.09
N PRO A 160 5.78 15.50 2.74
CA PRO A 160 5.78 14.08 3.08
C PRO A 160 4.86 13.71 4.25
N PRO A 161 4.54 12.41 4.46
CA PRO A 161 4.93 11.27 3.61
C PRO A 161 4.22 11.27 2.27
N TRP A 162 4.94 10.92 1.20
CA TRP A 162 4.35 10.62 -0.09
C TRP A 162 3.66 9.25 -0.02
N LEU A 163 2.42 9.16 -0.49
CA LEU A 163 1.64 7.93 -0.50
C LEU A 163 1.56 7.37 -1.92
N VAL A 164 2.06 6.16 -2.12
CA VAL A 164 2.10 5.50 -3.43
C VAL A 164 1.32 4.19 -3.36
N GLY A 165 0.32 4.04 -4.22
CA GLY A 165 -0.37 2.77 -4.39
C GLY A 165 0.45 1.82 -5.26
N ALA A 166 0.52 0.54 -4.89
CA ALA A 166 1.11 -0.51 -5.71
C ALA A 166 0.06 -1.56 -6.09
N ALA A 167 -0.04 -1.87 -7.37
CA ALA A 167 -0.96 -2.84 -7.92
C ALA A 167 -0.42 -3.43 -9.23
N PHE A 168 -0.99 -4.53 -9.69
CA PHE A 168 -0.82 -4.97 -11.08
C PHE A 168 -1.77 -4.18 -11.99
N ALA A 169 -1.38 -3.96 -13.24
CA ALA A 169 -2.19 -3.26 -14.24
C ALA A 169 -3.59 -3.90 -14.41
N VAL A 170 -3.70 -5.23 -14.26
CA VAL A 170 -4.99 -5.96 -14.32
C VAL A 170 -5.98 -5.58 -13.20
N GLN A 171 -5.54 -4.85 -12.18
CA GLN A 171 -6.39 -4.36 -11.09
C GLN A 171 -6.98 -2.97 -11.38
N GLN A 172 -6.67 -2.39 -12.54
CA GLN A 172 -7.26 -1.13 -12.98
C GLN A 172 -8.74 -1.32 -13.34
N VAL A 173 -9.55 -0.33 -12.98
CA VAL A 173 -10.96 -0.20 -13.35
C VAL A 173 -11.24 1.19 -13.92
N ASP A 174 -12.39 1.39 -14.55
CA ASP A 174 -12.74 2.66 -15.19
C ASP A 174 -12.94 3.78 -14.16
N ALA A 175 -13.63 3.49 -13.07
CA ALA A 175 -13.88 4.44 -11.99
C ALA A 175 -14.18 3.74 -10.66
N LEU A 176 -13.75 4.36 -9.58
CA LEU A 176 -14.05 3.93 -8.21
C LEU A 176 -14.85 5.01 -7.47
N ALA A 177 -15.83 4.57 -6.69
CA ALA A 177 -16.50 5.45 -5.75
C ALA A 177 -15.55 5.74 -4.56
N VAL A 178 -15.14 6.99 -4.42
CA VAL A 178 -14.29 7.49 -3.33
C VAL A 178 -15.18 8.00 -2.20
N ALA A 179 -14.89 7.61 -0.97
CA ALA A 179 -15.57 8.12 0.22
C ALA A 179 -14.76 9.29 0.82
N SER A 180 -15.42 10.15 1.58
CA SER A 180 -14.80 11.36 2.16
C SER A 180 -13.67 11.07 3.16
N TRP A 181 -13.63 9.88 3.70
CA TRP A 181 -12.57 9.42 4.62
C TRP A 181 -11.41 8.69 3.93
N ASP A 182 -11.54 8.37 2.63
CA ASP A 182 -10.48 7.71 1.88
C ASP A 182 -9.33 8.73 1.67
N VAL A 183 -8.15 8.41 2.17
CA VAL A 183 -6.96 9.24 1.98
C VAL A 183 -6.43 9.02 0.56
N ALA A 184 -6.35 10.06 -0.24
CA ALA A 184 -5.81 9.97 -1.60
C ALA A 184 -4.33 9.56 -1.60
N VAL A 185 -3.91 8.82 -2.62
CA VAL A 185 -2.49 8.58 -2.89
C VAL A 185 -1.95 9.64 -3.85
N ASP A 186 -0.65 9.90 -3.76
CA ASP A 186 0.03 10.88 -4.61
C ASP A 186 0.37 10.28 -5.99
N ALA A 187 0.60 8.96 -6.03
CA ALA A 187 0.79 8.22 -7.27
C ALA A 187 0.31 6.75 -7.12
N ILE A 188 0.06 6.11 -8.24
CA ILE A 188 -0.14 4.66 -8.32
C ILE A 188 0.87 4.10 -9.32
N CYS A 189 1.68 3.15 -8.87
CA CYS A 189 2.64 2.44 -9.70
C CYS A 189 2.18 1.01 -9.97
N THR A 190 2.21 0.62 -11.22
CA THR A 190 2.03 -0.77 -11.67
C THR A 190 3.31 -1.26 -12.35
N GLU A 191 3.34 -2.48 -12.83
CA GLU A 191 4.42 -2.96 -13.72
C GLU A 191 4.41 -2.27 -15.09
N ALA A 192 3.26 -1.76 -15.51
CA ALA A 192 3.08 -1.19 -16.85
C ALA A 192 3.19 0.33 -16.85
N ASP A 193 2.67 1.04 -15.82
CA ASP A 193 2.56 2.50 -15.83
C ASP A 193 2.62 3.13 -14.44
N THR A 194 2.76 4.48 -14.41
CA THR A 194 2.68 5.31 -13.21
C THR A 194 1.62 6.39 -13.41
N PHE A 195 0.63 6.41 -12.55
CA PHE A 195 -0.47 7.39 -12.55
C PHE A 195 -0.23 8.39 -11.40
N PHE A 196 -0.04 9.65 -11.73
CA PHE A 196 0.11 10.72 -10.75
C PHE A 196 -1.24 11.34 -10.42
N ALA A 197 -1.48 11.63 -9.14
CA ALA A 197 -2.62 12.42 -8.75
C ALA A 197 -2.49 13.86 -9.29
N SER A 198 -3.61 14.52 -9.58
CA SER A 198 -3.65 15.84 -10.21
C SER A 198 -2.96 16.97 -9.42
N HIS A 199 -2.77 16.77 -8.11
CA HIS A 199 -2.06 17.74 -7.26
C HIS A 199 -0.53 17.55 -7.26
N VAL A 200 0.00 16.47 -7.84
CA VAL A 200 1.42 16.21 -8.00
C VAL A 200 1.84 16.78 -9.35
N THR A 201 2.50 17.90 -9.33
CA THR A 201 3.18 18.45 -10.54
C THR A 201 4.48 17.67 -10.79
N ALA A 202 4.59 17.15 -12.01
CA ALA A 202 5.78 16.43 -12.48
C ALA A 202 6.99 17.36 -12.58
#